data_19ac5c23ebb19a2bef102ff6a3322559
#
_entry.id   19ac5c23ebb19a2bef102ff6a3322559
#
_cell.length_a   1.000
_cell.length_b   1.000
_cell.length_c   1.000
_cell.angle_alpha   90.00
_cell.angle_beta   90.00
_cell.angle_gamma   90.00
#
_symmetry.space_group_name_H-M   'P 1'
#
loop_
_entity.id
_entity.type
_entity.pdbx_description
1 polymer ?
#
loop_
_entity_poly.entity_id
_entity_poly.type
_entity_poly.pdbx_seq_one_letter_code
_entity_poly.pdbx_strand_id
1 'polypeptide(L)'
;HPTNKDRKGGIRLFDNSLDPEDSSFKKCYRRIYPDFYCENSREDSNDGIILDAKYKRLENGLVRDDLYQIISYMHTMKISTGGFVYPQKEKEELAEQKPKKYYLANNTGIIKTFAFVIPQNAREYTSFCNEIQKYELSLLSQFSKI
;
A
#
# COMPACT_ATOMS: atom_id res chain seq x y z
N HIS A 1 -12.39 -0.79 -6.34
CA HIS A 1 -11.05 -0.50 -6.88
C HIS A 1 -11.17 0.55 -7.97
N PRO A 2 -10.62 1.77 -7.79
CA PRO A 2 -10.64 2.76 -8.86
C PRO A 2 -9.75 2.24 -10.00
N THR A 3 -10.36 1.88 -11.12
CA THR A 3 -9.61 1.38 -12.26
C THR A 3 -8.92 2.54 -12.98
N ASN A 4 -7.63 2.44 -13.23
CA ASN A 4 -6.85 3.38 -14.05
C ASN A 4 -7.45 3.57 -15.45
N LYS A 5 -8.26 2.63 -15.95
CA LYS A 5 -8.84 2.64 -17.29
C LYS A 5 -9.86 3.77 -17.50
N ASP A 6 -10.65 4.12 -16.49
CA ASP A 6 -11.75 5.06 -16.66
C ASP A 6 -11.42 6.50 -16.27
N ARG A 7 -10.22 6.75 -15.72
CA ARG A 7 -9.79 8.06 -15.19
C ARG A 7 -10.78 8.72 -14.21
N LYS A 8 -11.87 8.03 -13.85
CA LYS A 8 -12.95 8.54 -13.00
C LYS A 8 -12.73 8.31 -11.51
N GLY A 9 -11.89 7.33 -11.15
CA GLY A 9 -11.76 6.83 -9.78
C GLY A 9 -10.54 7.32 -9.00
N GLY A 10 -9.67 8.15 -9.57
CA GLY A 10 -8.46 8.61 -8.87
C GLY A 10 -8.73 9.76 -7.90
N ILE A 11 -7.93 9.83 -6.85
CA ILE A 11 -7.94 10.92 -5.88
C ILE A 11 -7.19 12.10 -6.46
N ARG A 12 -7.74 13.31 -6.35
CA ARG A 12 -7.08 14.53 -6.85
C ARG A 12 -5.89 14.88 -5.97
N LEU A 13 -4.74 15.11 -6.57
CA LEU A 13 -3.55 15.57 -5.87
C LEU A 13 -3.59 17.06 -5.54
N PHE A 14 -4.29 17.85 -6.39
CA PHE A 14 -4.41 19.29 -6.24
C PHE A 14 -5.87 19.69 -6.07
N ASP A 15 -6.12 20.61 -5.16
CA ASP A 15 -7.42 21.22 -4.94
C ASP A 15 -7.43 22.66 -5.47
N ASN A 16 -8.30 22.94 -6.45
CA ASN A 16 -8.43 24.23 -7.07
C ASN A 16 -9.37 25.17 -6.31
N SER A 17 -9.97 24.73 -5.21
CA SER A 17 -10.91 25.55 -4.44
C SER A 17 -10.24 26.73 -3.74
N LEU A 18 -8.91 26.67 -3.57
CA LEU A 18 -8.12 27.69 -2.88
C LEU A 18 -7.72 28.87 -3.80
N ASP A 19 -7.68 28.65 -5.11
CA ASP A 19 -7.44 29.71 -6.10
C ASP A 19 -8.25 29.46 -7.38
N PRO A 20 -9.54 29.82 -7.39
CA PRO A 20 -10.42 29.57 -8.53
C PRO A 20 -10.10 30.43 -9.76
N GLU A 21 -9.32 31.52 -9.64
CA GLU A 21 -8.98 32.41 -10.74
C GLU A 21 -7.76 31.90 -11.53
N ASP A 22 -6.91 31.06 -10.94
CA ASP A 22 -5.77 30.52 -11.68
C ASP A 22 -6.18 29.43 -12.67
N SER A 23 -6.37 29.84 -13.91
CA SER A 23 -6.72 28.96 -15.02
C SER A 23 -5.63 27.94 -15.38
N SER A 24 -4.39 28.14 -14.90
CA SER A 24 -3.27 27.23 -15.16
C SER A 24 -3.49 25.87 -14.48
N PHE A 25 -4.14 25.86 -13.33
CA PHE A 25 -4.51 24.63 -12.62
C PHE A 25 -5.60 23.82 -13.30
N LYS A 26 -6.43 24.39 -14.16
CA LYS A 26 -7.50 23.67 -14.87
C LYS A 26 -6.98 22.54 -15.76
N LYS A 27 -5.69 22.58 -16.15
CA LYS A 27 -5.05 21.56 -17.01
C LYS A 27 -4.21 20.52 -16.24
N CYS A 28 -3.89 20.76 -14.97
CA CYS A 28 -2.97 19.93 -14.19
C CYS A 28 -3.69 19.03 -13.20
N TYR A 29 -4.73 18.32 -13.61
CA TYR A 29 -5.38 17.33 -12.77
C TYR A 29 -4.52 16.07 -12.70
N ARG A 30 -3.51 16.07 -11.86
CA ARG A 30 -2.85 14.81 -11.51
C ARG A 30 -3.69 14.09 -10.47
N ARG A 31 -3.95 12.83 -10.75
CA ARG A 31 -4.65 11.92 -9.84
C ARG A 31 -3.68 10.87 -9.34
N ILE A 32 -3.89 10.46 -8.11
CA ILE A 32 -3.19 9.34 -7.49
C ILE A 32 -4.15 8.15 -7.40
N TYR A 33 -3.58 6.95 -7.49
CA TYR A 33 -4.32 5.69 -7.56
C TYR A 33 -3.65 4.68 -6.63
N PRO A 34 -3.90 4.74 -5.32
CA PRO A 34 -3.41 3.71 -4.42
C PRO A 34 -4.05 2.36 -4.79
N ASP A 35 -3.27 1.28 -4.72
CA ASP A 35 -3.80 -0.05 -5.03
C ASP A 35 -4.83 -0.50 -3.99
N PHE A 36 -4.56 -0.22 -2.72
CA PHE A 36 -5.47 -0.52 -1.62
C PHE A 36 -5.49 0.63 -0.64
N TYR A 37 -6.65 0.96 -0.14
CA TYR A 37 -6.79 1.82 1.01
C TYR A 37 -8.00 1.40 1.84
N CYS A 38 -7.90 1.60 3.14
CA CYS A 38 -8.99 1.41 4.08
C CYS A 38 -9.04 2.64 4.97
N GLU A 39 -10.16 3.32 4.94
CA GLU A 39 -10.47 4.39 5.88
C GLU A 39 -11.09 3.78 7.12
N ASN A 40 -10.64 4.18 8.29
CA ASN A 40 -11.34 3.80 9.50
C ASN A 40 -12.59 4.69 9.61
N SER A 41 -13.75 4.10 9.82
CA SER A 41 -15.06 4.76 9.85
C SER A 41 -15.29 5.68 11.08
N ARG A 42 -14.27 5.94 11.88
CA ARG A 42 -14.32 6.91 12.98
C ARG A 42 -13.91 8.27 12.43
N GLU A 43 -14.85 9.21 12.43
CA GLU A 43 -14.74 10.55 11.81
C GLU A 43 -13.55 11.40 12.27
N ASP A 44 -12.86 11.05 13.36
CA ASP A 44 -11.76 11.83 13.94
C ASP A 44 -10.40 11.11 13.95
N SER A 45 -10.26 9.93 13.33
CA SER A 45 -9.01 9.20 13.39
C SER A 45 -8.31 9.15 12.03
N ASN A 46 -7.04 9.59 11.99
CA ASN A 46 -6.11 9.33 10.86
C ASN A 46 -5.73 7.83 10.75
N ASP A 47 -6.58 6.93 11.24
CA ASP A 47 -6.31 5.51 11.43
C ASP A 47 -6.59 4.65 10.19
N GLY A 48 -6.46 5.21 9.01
CA GLY A 48 -6.50 4.46 7.77
C GLY A 48 -5.16 3.81 7.43
N ILE A 49 -5.17 2.90 6.47
CA ILE A 49 -3.98 2.34 5.86
C ILE A 49 -4.04 2.48 4.34
N ILE A 50 -2.91 2.85 3.74
CA ILE A 50 -2.72 2.89 2.29
C ILE A 50 -1.63 1.89 1.93
N LEU A 51 -1.91 1.01 0.99
CA LEU A 51 -0.93 0.02 0.52
C LEU A 51 -0.77 0.12 -1.00
N ASP A 52 0.46 -0.11 -1.42
CA ASP A 52 0.84 -0.22 -2.82
C ASP A 52 1.47 -1.59 -3.07
N ALA A 53 1.00 -2.28 -4.11
CA ALA A 53 1.48 -3.61 -4.46
C ALA A 53 2.71 -3.51 -5.37
N LYS A 54 3.79 -4.14 -4.97
CA LYS A 54 5.03 -4.17 -5.74
C LYS A 54 5.25 -5.55 -6.34
N TYR A 55 5.50 -5.62 -7.62
CA TYR A 55 5.82 -6.88 -8.31
C TYR A 55 7.27 -7.32 -8.13
N LYS A 56 8.12 -6.42 -7.60
CA LYS A 56 9.54 -6.67 -7.37
C LYS A 56 9.77 -7.01 -5.90
N ARG A 57 10.73 -7.89 -5.65
CA ARG A 57 11.19 -8.17 -4.29
C ARG A 57 11.89 -6.95 -3.71
N LEU A 58 11.71 -6.73 -2.41
CA LEU A 58 12.38 -5.65 -1.68
C LEU A 58 13.72 -6.12 -1.08
N GLU A 59 14.47 -6.98 -1.78
CA GLU A 59 15.76 -7.51 -1.28
C GLU A 59 16.77 -6.40 -0.98
N ASN A 60 16.74 -5.34 -1.78
CA ASN A 60 17.63 -4.18 -1.64
C ASN A 60 16.98 -3.01 -0.86
N GLY A 61 15.88 -3.26 -0.16
CA GLY A 61 15.16 -2.22 0.57
C GLY A 61 14.16 -1.43 -0.29
N LEU A 62 13.64 -0.37 0.30
CA LEU A 62 12.66 0.50 -0.35
C LEU A 62 13.34 1.43 -1.34
N VAL A 63 12.83 1.49 -2.56
CA VAL A 63 13.31 2.41 -3.59
C VAL A 63 12.78 3.82 -3.30
N ARG A 64 13.59 4.83 -3.58
CA ARG A 64 13.27 6.24 -3.30
C ARG A 64 11.96 6.70 -3.93
N ASP A 65 11.72 6.34 -5.18
CA ASP A 65 10.52 6.75 -5.91
C ASP A 65 9.26 6.11 -5.31
N ASP A 66 9.35 4.86 -4.88
CA ASP A 66 8.26 4.17 -4.18
C ASP A 66 7.94 4.86 -2.84
N LEU A 67 8.97 5.27 -2.09
CA LEU A 67 8.80 6.03 -0.84
C LEU A 67 8.09 7.36 -1.09
N TYR A 68 8.49 8.11 -2.10
CA TYR A 68 7.83 9.37 -2.44
C TYR A 68 6.38 9.17 -2.85
N GLN A 69 6.08 8.12 -3.60
CA GLN A 69 4.74 7.75 -3.99
C GLN A 69 3.85 7.49 -2.77
N ILE A 70 4.27 6.61 -1.87
CA ILE A 70 3.44 6.26 -0.70
C ILE A 70 3.28 7.44 0.27
N ILE A 71 4.33 8.25 0.48
CA ILE A 71 4.26 9.45 1.31
C ILE A 71 3.29 10.47 0.71
N SER A 72 3.29 10.64 -0.63
CA SER A 72 2.34 11.52 -1.31
C SER A 72 0.90 11.05 -1.12
N TYR A 73 0.65 9.74 -1.16
CA TYR A 73 -0.67 9.17 -0.88
C TYR A 73 -1.09 9.42 0.56
N MET A 74 -0.21 9.12 1.52
CA MET A 74 -0.45 9.34 2.95
C MET A 74 -0.80 10.80 3.24
N HIS A 75 -0.03 11.73 2.68
CA HIS A 75 -0.25 13.17 2.85
C HIS A 75 -1.59 13.61 2.26
N THR A 76 -1.88 13.24 1.00
CA THR A 76 -3.10 13.66 0.29
C THR A 76 -4.37 13.12 0.96
N MET A 77 -4.30 11.91 1.49
CA MET A 77 -5.44 11.25 2.12
C MET A 77 -5.50 11.46 3.65
N LYS A 78 -4.53 12.20 4.21
CA LYS A 78 -4.41 12.43 5.66
C LYS A 78 -4.37 11.14 6.48
N ILE A 79 -3.68 10.12 5.96
CA ILE A 79 -3.51 8.80 6.59
C ILE A 79 -2.09 8.69 7.12
N SER A 80 -1.92 8.25 8.36
CA SER A 80 -0.62 8.14 9.03
C SER A 80 0.09 6.80 8.79
N THR A 81 -0.59 5.79 8.25
CA THR A 81 -0.01 4.48 7.98
C THR A 81 -0.01 4.17 6.49
N GLY A 82 1.18 4.06 5.91
CA GLY A 82 1.40 3.58 4.54
C GLY A 82 2.11 2.23 4.51
N GLY A 83 2.11 1.56 3.36
CA GLY A 83 2.89 0.34 3.25
C GLY A 83 2.98 -0.24 1.85
N PHE A 84 3.79 -1.29 1.76
CA PHE A 84 4.01 -2.04 0.53
C PHE A 84 3.74 -3.52 0.76
N VAL A 85 3.02 -4.12 -0.18
CA VAL A 85 2.89 -5.58 -0.28
C VAL A 85 3.81 -6.04 -1.42
N TYR A 86 4.68 -7.01 -1.17
CA TYR A 86 5.64 -7.48 -2.16
C TYR A 86 5.77 -9.00 -2.15
N PRO A 87 6.05 -9.62 -3.31
CA PRO A 87 6.22 -11.07 -3.39
C PRO A 87 7.53 -11.51 -2.74
N GLN A 88 7.46 -12.58 -1.97
CA GLN A 88 8.62 -13.25 -1.39
C GLN A 88 8.56 -14.74 -1.70
N LYS A 89 9.72 -15.34 -1.96
CA LYS A 89 9.82 -16.80 -2.06
C LYS A 89 9.61 -17.42 -0.69
N GLU A 90 8.99 -18.59 -0.69
CA GLU A 90 8.96 -19.45 0.48
C GLU A 90 10.39 -19.76 0.94
N LYS A 91 10.64 -19.56 2.23
CA LYS A 91 11.89 -19.97 2.89
C LYS A 91 11.60 -21.23 3.68
N GLU A 92 12.61 -22.10 3.81
CA GLU A 92 12.49 -23.35 4.57
C GLU A 92 12.12 -23.11 6.05
N GLU A 93 12.50 -21.98 6.61
CA GLU A 93 12.09 -21.55 7.95
C GLU A 93 10.94 -20.54 7.85
N LEU A 94 9.75 -20.97 8.19
CA LEU A 94 8.56 -20.13 8.43
C LEU A 94 8.73 -19.39 9.78
N ALA A 95 9.76 -18.57 9.91
CA ALA A 95 9.78 -17.57 10.97
C ALA A 95 8.62 -16.62 10.70
N GLU A 96 7.78 -16.36 11.71
CA GLU A 96 6.72 -15.35 11.64
C GLU A 96 7.28 -14.06 11.04
N GLN A 97 6.97 -13.82 9.78
CA GLN A 97 7.49 -12.65 9.09
C GLN A 97 6.70 -11.44 9.57
N LYS A 98 7.21 -10.80 10.61
CA LYS A 98 6.66 -9.53 11.08
C LYS A 98 6.92 -8.45 10.06
N PRO A 99 5.95 -7.57 9.79
CA PRO A 99 6.16 -6.41 8.92
C PRO A 99 7.35 -5.57 9.40
N LYS A 100 8.26 -5.22 8.49
CA LYS A 100 9.27 -4.23 8.82
C LYS A 100 8.60 -2.86 8.91
N LYS A 101 9.02 -2.06 9.88
CA LYS A 101 8.44 -0.75 10.19
C LYS A 101 9.48 0.33 10.00
N TYR A 102 9.11 1.40 9.32
CA TYR A 102 9.93 2.59 9.08
C TYR A 102 9.15 3.80 9.58
N TYR A 103 9.67 4.45 10.60
CA TYR A 103 9.03 5.64 11.19
C TYR A 103 9.46 6.88 10.42
N LEU A 104 8.51 7.67 9.96
CA LEU A 104 8.78 8.94 9.31
C LEU A 104 9.28 9.96 10.33
N ALA A 105 10.17 10.87 9.89
CA ALA A 105 10.70 11.92 10.73
C ALA A 105 9.59 12.76 11.38
N ASN A 106 9.86 13.29 12.56
CA ASN A 106 8.92 14.09 13.34
C ASN A 106 7.61 13.37 13.70
N ASN A 107 7.63 12.03 13.73
CA ASN A 107 6.46 11.20 14.07
C ASN A 107 5.23 11.45 13.16
N THR A 108 5.48 11.80 11.89
CA THR A 108 4.42 12.13 10.93
C THR A 108 3.72 10.90 10.36
N GLY A 109 4.22 9.69 10.62
CA GLY A 109 3.61 8.45 10.17
C GLY A 109 4.55 7.26 10.19
N ILE A 110 4.03 6.13 9.73
CA ILE A 110 4.76 4.86 9.67
C ILE A 110 4.56 4.20 8.31
N ILE A 111 5.64 3.68 7.74
CA ILE A 111 5.60 2.84 6.54
C ILE A 111 5.89 1.39 6.96
N LYS A 112 5.05 0.46 6.51
CA LYS A 112 5.18 -0.98 6.79
C LYS A 112 5.42 -1.73 5.50
N THR A 113 6.19 -2.82 5.55
CA THR A 113 6.36 -3.71 4.40
C THR A 113 5.85 -5.10 4.75
N PHE A 114 5.00 -5.62 3.89
CA PHE A 114 4.32 -6.91 4.07
C PHE A 114 4.78 -7.87 2.97
N ALA A 115 5.35 -8.99 3.36
CA ALA A 115 5.73 -10.03 2.42
C ALA A 115 4.53 -10.93 2.12
N PHE A 116 4.19 -11.08 0.85
CA PHE A 116 3.28 -12.10 0.38
C PHE A 116 4.08 -13.29 -0.12
N VAL A 117 4.00 -14.41 0.60
CA VAL A 117 4.78 -15.60 0.28
C VAL A 117 4.16 -16.33 -0.91
N ILE A 118 5.00 -16.65 -1.89
CA ILE A 118 4.60 -17.44 -3.05
C ILE A 118 5.15 -18.86 -2.87
N PRO A 119 4.27 -19.89 -2.81
CA PRO A 119 4.68 -21.28 -2.73
C PRO A 119 5.61 -21.67 -3.88
N GLN A 120 6.69 -22.38 -3.59
CA GLN A 120 7.68 -22.79 -4.60
C GLN A 120 7.63 -24.29 -4.91
N ASN A 121 7.11 -25.09 -3.96
CA ASN A 121 7.19 -26.53 -4.00
C ASN A 121 5.88 -27.23 -4.37
N ALA A 122 4.81 -26.46 -4.60
CA ALA A 122 3.53 -27.03 -5.00
C ALA A 122 3.60 -27.60 -6.43
N ARG A 123 3.45 -28.92 -6.56
CA ARG A 123 3.50 -29.61 -7.85
C ARG A 123 2.16 -29.65 -8.57
N GLU A 124 1.07 -29.51 -7.84
CA GLU A 124 -0.30 -29.56 -8.35
C GLU A 124 -1.03 -28.26 -8.07
N TYR A 125 -1.95 -27.90 -8.96
CA TYR A 125 -2.74 -26.67 -8.85
C TYR A 125 -3.52 -26.60 -7.51
N THR A 126 -4.14 -27.71 -7.09
CA THR A 126 -4.91 -27.77 -5.84
C THR A 126 -4.02 -27.53 -4.62
N SER A 127 -2.84 -28.13 -4.60
CA SER A 127 -1.84 -27.90 -3.54
C SER A 127 -1.40 -26.44 -3.51
N PHE A 128 -1.11 -25.87 -4.67
CA PHE A 128 -0.76 -24.46 -4.79
C PHE A 128 -1.85 -23.52 -4.24
N CYS A 129 -3.12 -23.78 -4.61
CA CYS A 129 -4.26 -22.97 -4.12
C CYS A 129 -4.40 -23.05 -2.60
N ASN A 130 -4.25 -24.25 -2.02
CA ASN A 130 -4.35 -24.43 -0.57
C ASN A 130 -3.21 -23.71 0.17
N GLU A 131 -2.01 -23.73 -0.36
CA GLU A 131 -0.87 -23.04 0.25
C GLU A 131 -1.01 -21.51 0.11
N ILE A 132 -1.40 -21.00 -1.05
CA ILE A 132 -1.68 -19.57 -1.25
C ILE A 132 -2.72 -19.08 -0.25
N GLN A 133 -3.79 -19.82 -0.04
CA GLN A 133 -4.84 -19.44 0.92
C GLN A 133 -4.30 -19.32 2.35
N LYS A 134 -3.39 -20.18 2.77
CA LYS A 134 -2.73 -20.06 4.08
C LYS A 134 -1.91 -18.77 4.18
N TYR A 135 -1.17 -18.41 3.13
CA TYR A 135 -0.38 -17.18 3.11
C TYR A 135 -1.24 -15.92 3.03
N GLU A 136 -2.38 -15.96 2.35
CA GLU A 136 -3.38 -14.89 2.37
C GLU A 136 -3.92 -14.67 3.79
N LEU A 137 -4.32 -15.71 4.49
CA LEU A 137 -4.78 -15.63 5.88
C LEU A 137 -3.70 -15.10 6.81
N SER A 138 -2.45 -15.53 6.63
CA SER A 138 -1.31 -15.01 7.38
C SER A 138 -1.10 -13.52 7.14
N LEU A 139 -1.18 -13.06 5.89
CA LEU A 139 -1.08 -11.65 5.54
C LEU A 139 -2.22 -10.84 6.17
N LEU A 140 -3.46 -11.31 6.04
CA LEU A 140 -4.63 -10.66 6.63
C LEU A 140 -4.52 -10.52 8.15
N SER A 141 -3.96 -11.51 8.84
CA SER A 141 -3.73 -11.45 10.28
C SER A 141 -2.75 -10.35 10.70
N GLN A 142 -1.85 -9.93 9.80
CA GLN A 142 -0.91 -8.84 10.05
C GLN A 142 -1.59 -7.46 9.93
N PHE A 143 -2.66 -7.34 9.13
CA PHE A 143 -3.46 -6.12 9.04
C PHE A 143 -4.39 -5.95 10.24
N SER A 144 -4.91 -7.01 10.81
CA SER A 144 -5.80 -6.96 11.98
C SER A 144 -5.12 -6.46 13.26
N LYS A 145 -3.79 -6.35 13.25
CA LYS A 145 -2.96 -5.86 14.38
C LYS A 145 -2.50 -4.41 14.18
N ILE A 146 -3.07 -3.71 13.22
CA ILE A 146 -2.83 -2.30 12.91
C ILE A 146 -3.92 -1.46 13.52
#